data_a4a09282bdc2d4ac92403674a2ec6037
#
_entry.id   a4a09282bdc2d4ac92403674a2ec6037
#
_cell.length_a   1.000
_cell.length_b   1.000
_cell.length_c   1.000
_cell.angle_alpha   90.00
_cell.angle_beta   90.00
_cell.angle_gamma   90.00
#
_symmetry.space_group_name_H-M   'P 1'
#
loop_
_entity.id
_entity.type
_entity.pdbx_description
1 polymer ?
#
loop_
_entity_poly.entity_id
_entity_poly.type
_entity_poly.pdbx_seq_one_letter_code
_entity_poly.pdbx_strand_id
1 'polypeptide(L)'
;MVTLIVAGWWMLQAAVPVSANVPSAAVPSAAVPLSASLPSSASSASSAPGAIPPGSSAARILGVAEAPAVTADVGVWVPRLTGTAQVGSGGTSFDLNDDLAVEGSSAGVAGEFAVTIGRWRFGGMGFSASTSGNENAVKGGTFGDTNISAGDQIKGSYSAWMAGAEVGYVVYRPSADEPWAWSDEGDNRDAASKAFGANGRPLFDPQFLLLAGGLIFHYDQTVENVTVPSSSSFDRTVGCLYGGAGIDVQIGCDGRVPLVQDLRIYANAGVGPSIPDADIIWLLRAGIAFMINENIGVEFGYRLFDFDLQDGPSTVDAGLRGLFGGVSVRF
;
A
#
# COMPACT_ATOMS: atom_id res chain seq x y z
N MET A 1 16.25 1.10 16.72
CA MET A 1 15.20 1.80 15.95
C MET A 1 15.61 2.10 14.50
N VAL A 2 16.84 2.46 14.20
CA VAL A 2 17.33 2.71 12.83
C VAL A 2 17.47 1.43 11.98
N THR A 3 17.71 0.28 12.59
CA THR A 3 17.94 -1.01 11.89
C THR A 3 16.68 -1.60 11.23
N LEU A 4 15.48 -1.28 11.73
CA LEU A 4 14.21 -1.78 11.17
C LEU A 4 13.81 -1.05 9.86
N ILE A 5 14.19 0.21 9.71
CA ILE A 5 13.90 1.01 8.50
C ILE A 5 14.72 0.48 7.31
N VAL A 6 15.96 0.04 7.56
CA VAL A 6 16.84 -0.53 6.53
C VAL A 6 16.37 -1.91 6.07
N ALA A 7 15.77 -2.73 6.96
CA ALA A 7 15.24 -4.05 6.58
C ALA A 7 14.01 -3.96 5.65
N GLY A 8 13.16 -2.95 5.82
CA GLY A 8 12.02 -2.70 4.94
C GLY A 8 12.43 -2.35 3.51
N TRP A 9 13.54 -1.62 3.34
CA TRP A 9 14.06 -1.23 2.03
C TRP A 9 14.71 -2.39 1.27
N TRP A 10 15.32 -3.34 1.99
CA TRP A 10 15.90 -4.54 1.36
C TRP A 10 14.85 -5.52 0.84
N MET A 11 13.69 -5.62 1.48
CA MET A 11 12.59 -6.47 0.97
C MET A 11 11.96 -5.90 -0.31
N LEU A 12 11.92 -4.58 -0.48
CA LEU A 12 11.42 -3.98 -1.73
C LEU A 12 12.38 -4.22 -2.92
N GLN A 13 13.69 -4.28 -2.68
CA GLN A 13 14.66 -4.52 -3.75
C GLN A 13 14.68 -5.98 -4.26
N ALA A 14 14.22 -6.94 -3.44
CA ALA A 14 14.17 -8.35 -3.84
C ALA A 14 13.03 -8.69 -4.82
N ALA A 15 12.11 -7.76 -5.08
CA ALA A 15 10.94 -7.97 -5.93
C ALA A 15 11.10 -7.47 -7.38
N VAL A 16 12.25 -6.94 -7.77
CA VAL A 16 12.50 -6.55 -9.16
C VAL A 16 12.98 -7.79 -9.93
N PRO A 17 12.21 -8.34 -10.87
CA PRO A 17 12.68 -9.42 -11.71
C PRO A 17 13.69 -8.85 -12.71
N VAL A 18 14.97 -8.97 -12.40
CA VAL A 18 16.02 -8.76 -13.39
C VAL A 18 16.02 -9.98 -14.30
N SER A 19 15.37 -9.87 -15.44
CA SER A 19 15.55 -10.82 -16.53
C SER A 19 16.89 -10.54 -17.23
N ALA A 20 17.98 -10.95 -16.60
CA ALA A 20 19.28 -11.00 -17.23
C ALA A 20 19.69 -12.46 -17.37
N ASN A 21 19.85 -12.92 -18.61
CA ASN A 21 20.55 -14.14 -18.95
C ASN A 21 22.01 -14.01 -18.45
N VAL A 22 22.29 -14.53 -17.25
CA VAL A 22 23.63 -14.67 -16.71
C VAL A 22 23.96 -16.17 -16.66
N PRO A 23 25.08 -16.61 -17.24
CA PRO A 23 25.48 -18.03 -17.21
C PRO A 23 25.80 -18.44 -15.76
N SER A 24 25.32 -19.63 -15.41
CA SER A 24 25.46 -20.29 -14.11
C SER A 24 26.93 -20.42 -13.71
N ALA A 25 27.35 -19.62 -12.71
CA ALA A 25 28.57 -19.88 -11.95
C ALA A 25 28.17 -20.41 -10.57
N ALA A 26 28.70 -21.55 -10.22
CA ALA A 26 28.46 -22.24 -8.95
C ALA A 26 28.87 -21.39 -7.74
N VAL A 27 27.94 -21.15 -6.82
CA VAL A 27 28.19 -20.49 -5.56
C VAL A 27 28.41 -21.58 -4.48
N PRO A 28 29.51 -21.57 -3.73
CA PRO A 28 29.71 -22.51 -2.64
C PRO A 28 28.80 -22.17 -1.45
N SER A 29 28.08 -23.17 -0.98
CA SER A 29 27.23 -23.13 0.22
C SER A 29 28.11 -23.06 1.47
N ALA A 30 28.12 -21.90 2.15
CA ALA A 30 28.67 -21.80 3.49
C ALA A 30 27.51 -21.74 4.49
N ALA A 31 27.29 -22.83 5.20
CA ALA A 31 26.37 -22.91 6.33
C ALA A 31 27.00 -22.21 7.54
N VAL A 32 26.38 -21.15 8.02
CA VAL A 32 26.72 -20.50 9.29
C VAL A 32 25.71 -20.96 10.34
N PRO A 33 26.14 -21.62 11.43
CA PRO A 33 25.22 -21.98 12.53
C PRO A 33 24.94 -20.74 13.38
N LEU A 34 23.71 -20.28 13.42
CA LEU A 34 23.22 -19.29 14.38
C LEU A 34 22.78 -20.01 15.66
N SER A 35 23.72 -20.12 16.62
CA SER A 35 23.39 -20.46 18.01
C SER A 35 23.34 -19.15 18.80
N ALA A 36 22.16 -18.56 18.97
CA ALA A 36 21.93 -17.46 19.89
C ALA A 36 21.20 -17.98 21.12
N SER A 37 21.96 -18.27 22.20
CA SER A 37 21.44 -18.48 23.54
C SER A 37 21.02 -17.14 24.14
N LEU A 38 19.73 -16.96 24.39
CA LEU A 38 19.17 -15.83 25.14
C LEU A 38 19.48 -16.02 26.64
N PRO A 39 20.08 -15.01 27.32
CA PRO A 39 20.17 -15.07 28.77
C PRO A 39 18.80 -14.79 29.39
N SER A 40 18.29 -15.74 30.15
CA SER A 40 17.15 -15.60 31.05
C SER A 40 17.62 -14.78 32.27
N SER A 41 17.33 -13.47 32.25
CA SER A 41 17.40 -12.63 33.45
C SER A 41 15.98 -12.30 33.91
N ALA A 42 15.47 -13.11 34.83
CA ALA A 42 14.32 -12.74 35.65
C ALA A 42 14.75 -11.60 36.59
N SER A 43 14.52 -10.36 36.18
CA SER A 43 14.58 -9.18 37.04
C SER A 43 13.24 -9.05 37.74
N SER A 44 13.19 -9.39 39.01
CA SER A 44 12.11 -9.03 39.92
C SER A 44 12.11 -7.50 40.09
N ALA A 45 11.31 -6.82 39.29
CA ALA A 45 11.07 -5.39 39.44
C ALA A 45 10.24 -5.17 40.73
N SER A 46 10.91 -4.64 41.77
CA SER A 46 10.27 -4.03 42.92
C SER A 46 9.36 -2.90 42.43
N SER A 47 8.05 -3.09 42.52
CA SER A 47 7.07 -2.05 42.24
C SER A 47 7.20 -0.91 43.23
N ALA A 48 7.76 0.20 42.84
CA ALA A 48 7.64 1.46 43.55
C ALA A 48 6.16 1.84 43.59
N PRO A 49 5.58 2.15 44.74
CA PRO A 49 4.18 2.56 44.85
C PRO A 49 4.00 3.94 44.19
N GLY A 50 3.26 4.00 43.09
CA GLY A 50 2.84 5.27 42.48
C GLY A 50 3.14 5.47 41.00
N ALA A 51 3.80 4.54 40.31
CA ALA A 51 3.97 4.66 38.86
C ALA A 51 2.69 4.22 38.13
N ILE A 52 2.02 5.16 37.48
CA ILE A 52 0.89 4.88 36.59
C ILE A 52 1.44 4.10 35.38
N PRO A 53 0.95 2.88 35.09
CA PRO A 53 1.45 2.13 33.97
C PRO A 53 1.19 2.88 32.65
N PRO A 54 2.16 2.95 31.72
CA PRO A 54 1.95 3.55 30.40
C PRO A 54 0.82 2.78 29.68
N GLY A 55 -0.20 3.51 29.22
CA GLY A 55 -1.38 2.93 28.57
C GLY A 55 -2.62 2.82 29.46
N SER A 56 -2.56 3.18 30.75
CA SER A 56 -3.75 3.29 31.58
C SER A 56 -4.62 4.50 31.14
N SER A 57 -5.95 4.41 31.34
CA SER A 57 -6.88 5.52 31.05
C SER A 57 -6.47 6.81 31.76
N ALA A 58 -5.89 6.72 32.95
CA ALA A 58 -5.36 7.85 33.72
C ALA A 58 -4.15 8.53 33.04
N ALA A 59 -3.28 7.78 32.37
CA ALA A 59 -2.15 8.33 31.62
C ALA A 59 -2.63 9.14 30.40
N ARG A 60 -3.72 8.73 29.77
CA ARG A 60 -4.35 9.46 28.65
C ARG A 60 -5.01 10.78 29.10
N ILE A 61 -5.67 10.78 30.24
CA ILE A 61 -6.30 11.96 30.83
C ILE A 61 -5.23 13.01 31.21
N LEU A 62 -4.04 12.58 31.61
CA LEU A 62 -2.95 13.46 32.04
C LEU A 62 -2.06 13.93 30.88
N GLY A 63 -2.41 13.65 29.62
CA GLY A 63 -1.62 14.09 28.44
C GLY A 63 -0.26 13.42 28.33
N VAL A 64 -0.06 12.26 28.96
CA VAL A 64 1.15 11.45 28.77
C VAL A 64 1.15 10.98 27.31
N ALA A 65 2.20 11.33 26.58
CA ALA A 65 2.36 11.02 25.17
C ALA A 65 2.08 9.53 24.90
N GLU A 66 1.14 9.24 23.99
CA GLU A 66 0.89 7.87 23.55
C GLU A 66 2.22 7.29 23.02
N ALA A 67 2.50 6.04 23.36
CA ALA A 67 3.66 5.36 22.80
C ALA A 67 3.54 5.35 21.27
N PRO A 68 4.63 5.55 20.53
CA PRO A 68 4.61 5.44 19.08
C PRO A 68 4.03 4.10 18.65
N ALA A 69 3.04 4.11 17.76
CA ALA A 69 2.48 2.91 17.17
C ALA A 69 3.07 2.71 15.78
N VAL A 70 3.54 1.50 15.50
CA VAL A 70 4.07 1.11 14.19
C VAL A 70 3.11 0.10 13.56
N THR A 71 2.71 0.33 12.31
CA THR A 71 1.93 -0.62 11.51
C THR A 71 2.69 -0.95 10.24
N ALA A 72 2.58 -2.19 9.79
CA ALA A 72 3.12 -2.65 8.52
C ALA A 72 2.14 -3.63 7.88
N ASP A 73 1.80 -3.39 6.63
CA ASP A 73 0.89 -4.18 5.83
C ASP A 73 1.64 -4.68 4.59
N VAL A 74 1.65 -5.99 4.36
CA VAL A 74 2.31 -6.61 3.20
C VAL A 74 1.40 -7.68 2.63
N GLY A 75 1.26 -7.69 1.31
CA GLY A 75 0.37 -8.66 0.69
C GLY A 75 0.50 -8.73 -0.82
N VAL A 76 -0.44 -9.46 -1.39
CA VAL A 76 -0.61 -9.63 -2.84
C VAL A 76 -1.69 -8.68 -3.31
N TRP A 77 -1.37 -7.90 -4.31
CA TRP A 77 -2.30 -7.08 -5.05
C TRP A 77 -2.51 -7.71 -6.42
N VAL A 78 -3.78 -7.78 -6.86
CA VAL A 78 -4.16 -8.34 -8.16
C VAL A 78 -4.74 -7.21 -9.00
N PRO A 79 -3.88 -6.33 -9.56
CA PRO A 79 -4.34 -5.22 -10.38
C PRO A 79 -4.78 -5.70 -11.76
N ARG A 80 -5.78 -5.03 -12.30
CA ARG A 80 -6.12 -5.03 -13.70
C ARG A 80 -5.72 -3.69 -14.29
N LEU A 81 -4.93 -3.72 -15.36
CA LEU A 81 -4.62 -2.52 -16.14
C LEU A 81 -5.82 -2.21 -17.05
N THR A 82 -6.26 -0.96 -17.10
CA THR A 82 -7.34 -0.48 -17.97
C THR A 82 -6.94 0.87 -18.53
N GLY A 83 -7.42 1.22 -19.71
CA GLY A 83 -7.13 2.51 -20.32
C GLY A 83 -6.69 2.42 -21.75
N THR A 84 -6.07 3.48 -22.26
CA THR A 84 -5.63 3.59 -23.64
C THR A 84 -4.16 4.01 -23.74
N ALA A 85 -3.49 3.56 -24.79
CA ALA A 85 -2.14 3.99 -25.12
C ALA A 85 -2.05 4.40 -26.58
N GLN A 86 -1.32 5.52 -26.84
CA GLN A 86 -0.96 5.98 -28.15
C GLN A 86 0.54 6.26 -28.17
N VAL A 87 1.29 5.56 -28.99
CA VAL A 87 2.75 5.70 -29.06
C VAL A 87 3.18 6.20 -30.42
N GLY A 88 4.02 7.26 -30.43
CA GLY A 88 4.57 7.88 -31.60
C GLY A 88 3.70 8.97 -32.25
N SER A 89 4.32 9.76 -33.12
CA SER A 89 3.65 10.82 -33.87
C SER A 89 2.67 10.23 -34.88
N GLY A 90 1.38 10.50 -34.69
CA GLY A 90 0.32 9.94 -35.54
C GLY A 90 -0.01 8.47 -35.22
N GLY A 91 0.46 7.96 -34.09
CA GLY A 91 0.11 6.64 -33.59
C GLY A 91 -1.39 6.48 -33.39
N THR A 92 -1.87 5.26 -33.47
CA THR A 92 -3.26 4.91 -33.20
C THR A 92 -3.46 4.78 -31.68
N SER A 93 -4.55 5.32 -31.15
CA SER A 93 -4.95 5.05 -29.77
C SER A 93 -5.54 3.64 -29.69
N PHE A 94 -4.94 2.78 -28.87
CA PHE A 94 -5.36 1.42 -28.63
C PHE A 94 -5.89 1.27 -27.20
N ASP A 95 -6.93 0.45 -27.02
CA ASP A 95 -7.30 -0.04 -25.70
C ASP A 95 -6.26 -1.05 -25.23
N LEU A 96 -5.82 -0.92 -23.98
CA LEU A 96 -4.76 -1.75 -23.41
C LEU A 96 -5.16 -3.22 -23.27
N ASN A 97 -6.43 -3.49 -22.95
CA ASN A 97 -6.93 -4.85 -22.80
C ASN A 97 -7.38 -5.44 -24.14
N ASP A 98 -8.27 -4.71 -24.82
CA ASP A 98 -9.02 -5.25 -25.96
C ASP A 98 -8.20 -5.24 -27.25
N ASP A 99 -7.30 -4.27 -27.42
CA ASP A 99 -6.53 -4.08 -28.65
C ASP A 99 -5.08 -4.55 -28.55
N LEU A 100 -4.45 -4.50 -27.35
CA LEU A 100 -3.01 -4.73 -27.20
C LEU A 100 -2.65 -6.02 -26.44
N ALA A 101 -3.61 -6.91 -26.24
CA ALA A 101 -3.39 -8.20 -25.60
C ALA A 101 -2.75 -8.11 -24.19
N VAL A 102 -2.88 -6.98 -23.52
CA VAL A 102 -2.42 -6.81 -22.14
C VAL A 102 -3.47 -7.40 -21.21
N GLU A 103 -3.79 -8.68 -21.42
CA GLU A 103 -4.82 -9.34 -20.64
C GLU A 103 -4.39 -9.62 -19.22
N GLY A 104 -5.38 -9.50 -18.39
CA GLY A 104 -5.44 -10.15 -17.11
C GLY A 104 -4.86 -9.35 -15.95
N SER A 105 -5.33 -9.78 -14.81
CA SER A 105 -4.77 -9.41 -13.53
C SER A 105 -3.56 -10.29 -13.24
N SER A 106 -2.37 -9.73 -13.19
CA SER A 106 -1.23 -10.45 -12.63
C SER A 106 -1.11 -10.16 -11.14
N ALA A 107 -0.71 -11.17 -10.38
CA ALA A 107 -0.44 -10.98 -8.96
C ALA A 107 0.84 -10.15 -8.80
N GLY A 108 0.71 -8.97 -8.19
CA GLY A 108 1.81 -8.12 -7.77
C GLY A 108 2.02 -8.15 -6.26
N VAL A 109 3.13 -7.63 -5.81
CA VAL A 109 3.40 -7.41 -4.38
C VAL A 109 3.10 -5.95 -4.05
N ALA A 110 2.42 -5.72 -2.92
CA ALA A 110 2.20 -4.38 -2.41
C ALA A 110 2.41 -4.36 -0.89
N GLY A 111 2.89 -3.22 -0.38
CA GLY A 111 3.11 -3.05 1.05
C GLY A 111 3.04 -1.59 1.48
N GLU A 112 2.78 -1.41 2.77
CA GLU A 112 2.73 -0.12 3.43
C GLU A 112 3.35 -0.26 4.81
N PHE A 113 3.90 0.82 5.32
CA PHE A 113 4.24 0.93 6.74
C PHE A 113 3.88 2.33 7.24
N ALA A 114 3.55 2.45 8.50
CA ALA A 114 3.33 3.74 9.13
C ALA A 114 3.78 3.75 10.58
N VAL A 115 4.28 4.92 11.02
CA VAL A 115 4.62 5.23 12.40
C VAL A 115 3.73 6.37 12.84
N THR A 116 2.91 6.16 13.86
CA THR A 116 2.03 7.18 14.41
C THR A 116 2.62 7.71 15.74
N ILE A 117 2.77 9.02 15.85
CA ILE A 117 3.27 9.72 17.03
C ILE A 117 2.28 10.84 17.36
N GLY A 118 1.46 10.65 18.39
CA GLY A 118 0.36 11.55 18.68
C GLY A 118 -0.61 11.67 17.51
N ARG A 119 -0.74 12.87 16.93
CA ARG A 119 -1.60 13.12 15.75
C ARG A 119 -0.89 12.97 14.41
N TRP A 120 0.42 12.80 14.42
CA TRP A 120 1.21 12.67 13.19
C TRP A 120 1.38 11.20 12.79
N ARG A 121 1.18 10.91 11.53
CA ARG A 121 1.42 9.62 10.91
C ARG A 121 2.45 9.78 9.79
N PHE A 122 3.54 9.06 9.87
CA PHE A 122 4.59 9.02 8.85
C PHE A 122 4.60 7.63 8.23
N GLY A 123 4.51 7.55 6.93
CA GLY A 123 4.41 6.25 6.26
C GLY A 123 5.18 6.17 4.95
N GLY A 124 5.26 4.97 4.46
CA GLY A 124 5.72 4.66 3.11
C GLY A 124 4.87 3.57 2.49
N MET A 125 4.82 3.57 1.18
CA MET A 125 4.04 2.62 0.41
C MET A 125 4.77 2.22 -0.86
N GLY A 126 4.44 1.06 -1.39
CA GLY A 126 4.96 0.63 -2.67
C GLY A 126 4.21 -0.56 -3.24
N PHE A 127 4.35 -0.73 -4.54
CA PHE A 127 3.90 -1.93 -5.24
C PHE A 127 4.78 -2.24 -6.45
N SER A 128 4.69 -3.47 -6.92
CA SER A 128 5.22 -3.90 -8.21
C SER A 128 4.23 -4.90 -8.83
N ALA A 129 3.91 -4.69 -10.11
CA ALA A 129 3.03 -5.56 -10.88
C ALA A 129 3.53 -5.65 -12.32
N SER A 130 3.37 -6.82 -12.94
CA SER A 130 3.70 -7.03 -14.36
C SER A 130 2.80 -8.10 -14.95
N THR A 131 2.48 -8.00 -16.22
CA THR A 131 1.77 -9.03 -16.96
C THR A 131 2.19 -9.08 -18.42
N SER A 132 1.84 -10.17 -19.10
CA SER A 132 1.98 -10.31 -20.53
C SER A 132 0.86 -11.17 -21.09
N GLY A 133 0.38 -10.84 -22.28
CA GLY A 133 -0.62 -11.60 -23.01
C GLY A 133 -0.23 -11.78 -24.46
N ASN A 134 -0.98 -12.62 -25.17
CA ASN A 134 -0.77 -12.89 -26.60
C ASN A 134 -2.14 -13.15 -27.23
N GLU A 135 -2.55 -12.27 -28.13
CA GLU A 135 -3.86 -12.31 -28.78
C GLU A 135 -3.79 -11.87 -30.24
N ASN A 136 -4.90 -12.03 -30.96
CA ASN A 136 -5.03 -11.47 -32.29
C ASN A 136 -5.56 -10.04 -32.21
N ALA A 137 -4.88 -9.13 -32.88
CA ALA A 137 -5.28 -7.72 -32.94
C ALA A 137 -6.71 -7.57 -33.47
N VAL A 138 -7.56 -6.93 -32.70
CA VAL A 138 -8.94 -6.62 -33.13
C VAL A 138 -8.95 -5.45 -34.10
N LYS A 139 -8.04 -4.51 -33.93
CA LYS A 139 -7.96 -3.26 -34.66
C LYS A 139 -6.57 -3.08 -35.29
N GLY A 140 -6.53 -2.55 -36.50
CA GLY A 140 -5.28 -2.14 -37.15
C GLY A 140 -4.86 -0.73 -36.80
N GLY A 141 -3.55 -0.47 -36.87
CA GLY A 141 -2.97 0.84 -36.60
C GLY A 141 -1.47 0.80 -36.42
N THR A 142 -0.91 1.86 -35.86
CA THR A 142 0.52 1.97 -35.54
C THR A 142 0.70 2.21 -34.04
N PHE A 143 1.59 1.44 -33.42
CA PHE A 143 2.04 1.62 -32.04
C PHE A 143 3.57 1.86 -32.08
N GLY A 144 3.96 3.14 -31.97
CA GLY A 144 5.35 3.54 -32.24
C GLY A 144 5.78 3.18 -33.67
N ASP A 145 6.84 2.40 -33.78
CA ASP A 145 7.36 1.90 -35.07
C ASP A 145 6.71 0.57 -35.50
N THR A 146 5.81 0.02 -34.71
CA THR A 146 5.14 -1.25 -34.99
C THR A 146 3.83 -1.01 -35.72
N ASN A 147 3.73 -1.55 -36.96
CA ASN A 147 2.48 -1.61 -37.70
C ASN A 147 1.71 -2.87 -37.29
N ILE A 148 0.44 -2.69 -36.98
CA ILE A 148 -0.46 -3.75 -36.58
C ILE A 148 -1.62 -3.78 -37.57
N SER A 149 -1.92 -4.97 -38.14
CA SER A 149 -3.11 -5.19 -38.94
C SER A 149 -4.15 -5.98 -38.14
N ALA A 150 -5.42 -5.74 -38.38
CA ALA A 150 -6.46 -6.56 -37.76
C ALA A 150 -6.25 -8.04 -38.11
N GLY A 151 -6.21 -8.90 -37.10
CA GLY A 151 -5.90 -10.34 -37.22
C GLY A 151 -4.43 -10.70 -37.04
N ASP A 152 -3.51 -9.74 -36.96
CA ASP A 152 -2.13 -10.01 -36.56
C ASP A 152 -2.04 -10.59 -35.18
N GLN A 153 -1.16 -11.55 -34.96
CA GLN A 153 -0.83 -12.01 -33.63
C GLN A 153 0.09 -11.01 -32.95
N ILE A 154 -0.38 -10.45 -31.83
CA ILE A 154 0.37 -9.47 -31.04
C ILE A 154 0.65 -10.03 -29.64
N LYS A 155 1.79 -9.63 -29.08
CA LYS A 155 2.16 -9.90 -27.72
C LYS A 155 2.32 -8.56 -26.99
N GLY A 156 1.46 -8.34 -26.00
CA GLY A 156 1.55 -7.18 -25.12
C GLY A 156 2.14 -7.55 -23.76
N SER A 157 2.92 -6.67 -23.20
CA SER A 157 3.41 -6.79 -21.82
C SER A 157 3.52 -5.43 -21.15
N TYR A 158 3.30 -5.38 -19.84
CA TYR A 158 3.66 -4.22 -19.04
C TYR A 158 4.36 -4.61 -17.75
N SER A 159 5.12 -3.67 -17.22
CA SER A 159 5.70 -3.68 -15.89
C SER A 159 5.50 -2.33 -15.24
N ALA A 160 5.03 -2.31 -14.01
CA ALA A 160 4.83 -1.08 -13.25
C ALA A 160 5.32 -1.25 -11.81
N TRP A 161 5.97 -0.22 -11.26
CA TRP A 161 6.28 -0.17 -9.85
C TRP A 161 6.13 1.26 -9.30
N MET A 162 5.82 1.36 -8.03
CA MET A 162 5.69 2.61 -7.31
C MET A 162 6.37 2.50 -5.96
N ALA A 163 7.02 3.59 -5.53
CA ALA A 163 7.48 3.78 -4.16
C ALA A 163 7.17 5.20 -3.72
N GLY A 164 6.67 5.37 -2.50
CA GLY A 164 6.27 6.68 -1.99
C GLY A 164 6.40 6.82 -0.48
N ALA A 165 6.39 8.08 -0.03
CA ALA A 165 6.33 8.45 1.37
C ALA A 165 5.15 9.39 1.61
N GLU A 166 4.54 9.27 2.79
CA GLU A 166 3.32 9.99 3.17
C GLU A 166 3.43 10.52 4.59
N VAL A 167 2.93 11.72 4.79
CA VAL A 167 2.70 12.31 6.10
C VAL A 167 1.21 12.52 6.26
N GLY A 168 0.65 12.02 7.36
CA GLY A 168 -0.74 12.19 7.74
C GLY A 168 -0.86 13.02 9.02
N TYR A 169 -1.92 13.78 9.14
CA TYR A 169 -2.31 14.47 10.36
C TYR A 169 -3.74 14.11 10.74
N VAL A 170 -3.93 13.56 11.94
CA VAL A 170 -5.26 13.22 12.49
C VAL A 170 -5.93 14.51 12.95
N VAL A 171 -6.88 15.00 12.15
CA VAL A 171 -7.61 16.24 12.44
C VAL A 171 -8.68 16.04 13.49
N TYR A 172 -9.26 14.85 13.55
CA TYR A 172 -10.29 14.50 14.52
C TYR A 172 -10.19 13.03 14.94
N ARG A 173 -10.24 12.79 16.23
CA ARG A 173 -10.28 11.47 16.86
C ARG A 173 -11.06 11.59 18.17
N PRO A 174 -12.30 11.09 18.27
CA PRO A 174 -13.14 11.26 19.46
C PRO A 174 -12.48 10.80 20.75
N SER A 175 -11.78 9.66 20.73
CA SER A 175 -11.09 9.12 21.89
C SER A 175 -9.99 10.03 22.47
N ALA A 176 -9.47 10.96 21.67
CA ALA A 176 -8.45 11.92 22.08
C ALA A 176 -9.01 13.34 22.27
N ASP A 177 -10.00 13.72 21.45
CA ASP A 177 -10.52 15.09 21.40
C ASP A 177 -11.66 15.35 22.40
N GLU A 178 -12.40 14.28 22.76
CA GLU A 178 -13.52 14.36 23.69
C GLU A 178 -13.35 13.36 24.86
N PRO A 179 -12.23 13.42 25.62
CA PRO A 179 -11.98 12.48 26.71
C PRO A 179 -13.03 12.54 27.82
N TRP A 180 -13.72 13.69 27.98
CA TRP A 180 -14.81 13.86 28.94
C TRP A 180 -16.06 13.05 28.58
N ALA A 181 -16.31 12.81 27.29
CA ALA A 181 -17.43 11.96 26.87
C ALA A 181 -17.27 10.50 27.30
N TRP A 182 -16.04 10.12 27.65
CA TRP A 182 -15.61 8.78 28.02
C TRP A 182 -15.15 8.67 29.47
N SER A 183 -15.24 9.78 30.25
CA SER A 183 -14.78 9.78 31.63
C SER A 183 -15.79 9.12 32.58
N ASP A 184 -15.27 8.44 33.62
CA ASP A 184 -16.04 7.75 34.64
C ASP A 184 -16.72 8.70 35.66
N GLU A 185 -16.70 10.02 35.47
CA GLU A 185 -17.26 10.97 36.39
C GLU A 185 -18.78 11.12 36.23
N GLY A 186 -19.52 10.68 37.22
CA GLY A 186 -20.98 10.87 37.36
C GLY A 186 -21.82 9.65 36.91
N ASP A 187 -23.10 9.90 36.62
CA ASP A 187 -24.10 8.90 36.21
C ASP A 187 -23.77 8.18 34.88
N ASN A 188 -22.65 8.52 34.23
CA ASN A 188 -22.22 7.96 32.94
C ASN A 188 -21.32 6.72 33.04
N ARG A 189 -21.08 6.14 34.22
CA ARG A 189 -20.29 4.92 34.40
C ARG A 189 -20.76 3.77 33.51
N ASP A 190 -22.07 3.60 33.37
CA ASP A 190 -22.65 2.57 32.51
C ASP A 190 -22.45 2.85 31.02
N ALA A 191 -22.40 4.11 30.60
CA ALA A 191 -22.12 4.50 29.25
C ALA A 191 -20.62 4.35 28.91
N ALA A 192 -19.75 4.76 29.84
CA ALA A 192 -18.29 4.58 29.69
C ALA A 192 -17.92 3.09 29.61
N SER A 193 -18.48 2.23 30.48
CA SER A 193 -18.22 0.78 30.41
C SER A 193 -18.70 0.12 29.11
N LYS A 194 -19.69 0.72 28.42
CA LYS A 194 -20.17 0.28 27.12
C LYS A 194 -19.34 0.82 25.95
N ALA A 195 -18.62 1.92 26.16
CA ALA A 195 -17.79 2.55 25.15
C ALA A 195 -16.37 1.96 25.07
N PHE A 196 -15.93 1.33 26.15
CA PHE A 196 -14.61 0.67 26.23
C PHE A 196 -14.77 -0.84 26.39
N GLY A 197 -13.93 -1.59 25.70
CA GLY A 197 -13.82 -3.04 25.89
C GLY A 197 -13.15 -3.41 27.22
N ALA A 198 -13.14 -4.69 27.52
CA ALA A 198 -12.53 -5.24 28.74
C ALA A 198 -11.03 -4.91 28.88
N ASN A 199 -10.37 -4.64 27.76
CA ASN A 199 -8.96 -4.22 27.67
C ASN A 199 -8.75 -2.68 27.83
N GLY A 200 -9.82 -1.92 28.11
CA GLY A 200 -9.77 -0.46 28.25
C GLY A 200 -9.56 0.31 26.95
N ARG A 201 -9.73 -0.35 25.79
CA ARG A 201 -9.68 0.30 24.46
C ARG A 201 -11.08 0.75 24.06
N PRO A 202 -11.22 1.87 23.31
CA PRO A 202 -12.50 2.26 22.74
C PRO A 202 -13.06 1.16 21.86
N LEU A 203 -14.35 0.84 22.01
CA LEU A 203 -15.02 -0.12 21.11
C LEU A 203 -15.24 0.45 19.71
N PHE A 204 -15.25 1.78 19.57
CA PHE A 204 -15.40 2.47 18.30
C PHE A 204 -14.56 3.74 18.29
N ASP A 205 -13.56 3.83 17.43
CA ASP A 205 -12.62 4.97 17.36
C ASP A 205 -12.40 5.41 15.90
N PRO A 206 -13.25 6.27 15.34
CA PRO A 206 -13.07 6.82 14.02
C PRO A 206 -12.02 7.93 14.05
N GLN A 207 -11.16 7.96 13.04
CA GLN A 207 -10.12 8.96 12.85
C GLN A 207 -10.25 9.57 11.45
N PHE A 208 -10.18 10.90 11.36
CA PHE A 208 -10.11 11.61 10.08
C PHE A 208 -8.71 12.16 9.89
N LEU A 209 -8.13 11.91 8.72
CA LEU A 209 -6.76 12.26 8.39
C LEU A 209 -6.73 13.23 7.20
N LEU A 210 -5.82 14.19 7.27
CA LEU A 210 -5.31 14.89 6.09
C LEU A 210 -3.97 14.25 5.72
N LEU A 211 -3.75 14.06 4.43
CA LEU A 211 -2.60 13.35 3.89
C LEU A 211 -1.84 14.26 2.93
N ALA A 212 -0.52 14.17 2.95
CA ALA A 212 0.35 14.76 1.93
C ALA A 212 1.52 13.81 1.69
N GLY A 213 1.92 13.65 0.45
CA GLY A 213 2.99 12.72 0.14
C GLY A 213 3.67 12.98 -1.18
N GLY A 214 4.68 12.18 -1.44
CA GLY A 214 5.36 12.12 -2.71
C GLY A 214 5.62 10.68 -3.10
N LEU A 215 5.58 10.41 -4.39
CA LEU A 215 5.88 9.09 -4.94
C LEU A 215 6.69 9.18 -6.22
N ILE A 216 7.35 8.09 -6.54
CA ILE A 216 7.96 7.82 -7.83
C ILE A 216 7.22 6.64 -8.42
N PHE A 217 6.79 6.77 -9.66
CA PHE A 217 6.09 5.75 -10.42
C PHE A 217 6.83 5.50 -11.73
N HIS A 218 7.00 4.23 -12.05
CA HIS A 218 7.61 3.79 -13.30
C HIS A 218 6.64 2.85 -14.01
N TYR A 219 6.50 3.05 -15.32
CA TYR A 219 5.68 2.25 -16.20
C TYR A 219 6.47 1.93 -17.48
N ASP A 220 6.54 0.66 -17.81
CA ASP A 220 7.10 0.14 -19.03
C ASP A 220 6.04 -0.72 -19.74
N GLN A 221 5.85 -0.49 -21.03
CA GLN A 221 4.95 -1.28 -21.87
C GLN A 221 5.65 -1.64 -23.17
N THR A 222 5.56 -2.90 -23.56
CA THR A 222 6.09 -3.38 -24.85
C THR A 222 4.98 -4.07 -25.64
N VAL A 223 4.91 -3.76 -26.93
CA VAL A 223 4.03 -4.40 -27.89
C VAL A 223 4.88 -4.97 -29.04
N GLU A 224 4.71 -6.26 -29.28
CA GLU A 224 5.39 -7.02 -30.32
C GLU A 224 4.36 -7.56 -31.31
N ASN A 225 4.53 -7.28 -32.61
CA ASN A 225 3.79 -7.95 -33.66
C ASN A 225 4.53 -9.23 -34.05
N VAL A 226 3.94 -10.40 -33.73
CA VAL A 226 4.53 -11.70 -33.97
C VAL A 226 4.36 -12.12 -35.44
N THR A 227 3.27 -11.69 -36.11
CA THR A 227 2.97 -11.99 -37.50
C THR A 227 3.93 -11.27 -38.43
N VAL A 228 4.22 -10.01 -38.21
CA VAL A 228 5.21 -9.20 -38.88
C VAL A 228 6.24 -8.74 -37.87
N PRO A 229 7.37 -9.45 -37.69
CA PRO A 229 8.29 -9.23 -36.59
C PRO A 229 8.70 -7.76 -36.43
N SER A 230 8.11 -7.08 -35.45
CA SER A 230 8.43 -5.70 -35.08
C SER A 230 8.00 -5.49 -33.63
N SER A 231 8.67 -4.59 -32.92
CA SER A 231 8.33 -4.26 -31.54
C SER A 231 8.50 -2.77 -31.27
N SER A 232 7.65 -2.25 -30.42
CA SER A 232 7.78 -0.89 -29.86
C SER A 232 7.52 -0.90 -28.38
N SER A 233 8.14 0.03 -27.67
CA SER A 233 7.98 0.18 -26.23
C SER A 233 7.71 1.63 -25.86
N PHE A 234 7.03 1.79 -24.73
CA PHE A 234 6.85 3.03 -23.99
C PHE A 234 7.42 2.82 -22.60
N ASP A 235 8.36 3.64 -22.18
CA ASP A 235 9.01 3.60 -20.86
C ASP A 235 8.98 5.00 -20.26
N ARG A 236 8.42 5.14 -19.04
CA ARG A 236 8.33 6.42 -18.38
C ARG A 236 8.47 6.28 -16.87
N THR A 237 9.25 7.19 -16.28
CA THR A 237 9.33 7.38 -14.84
C THR A 237 8.91 8.80 -14.49
N VAL A 238 7.97 8.93 -13.55
CA VAL A 238 7.46 10.22 -13.08
C VAL A 238 7.50 10.31 -11.57
N GLY A 239 7.69 11.52 -11.06
CA GLY A 239 7.42 11.85 -9.67
C GLY A 239 6.00 12.40 -9.52
N CYS A 240 5.41 12.31 -8.33
CA CYS A 240 4.14 12.97 -8.02
C CYS A 240 4.20 13.50 -6.59
N LEU A 241 3.70 14.72 -6.40
CA LEU A 241 3.38 15.27 -5.08
C LEU A 241 1.87 15.30 -4.96
N TYR A 242 1.32 14.70 -3.92
CA TYR A 242 -0.12 14.60 -3.76
C TYR A 242 -0.58 15.10 -2.39
N GLY A 243 -1.83 15.57 -2.36
CA GLY A 243 -2.59 15.82 -1.14
C GLY A 243 -3.82 14.94 -1.10
N GLY A 244 -4.34 14.69 0.10
CA GLY A 244 -5.46 13.79 0.24
C GLY A 244 -6.12 13.82 1.60
N ALA A 245 -7.08 12.93 1.76
CA ALA A 245 -7.79 12.71 3.01
C ALA A 245 -8.04 11.22 3.23
N GLY A 246 -8.27 10.88 4.50
CA GLY A 246 -8.58 9.50 4.88
C GLY A 246 -9.48 9.41 6.09
N ILE A 247 -10.08 8.24 6.21
CA ILE A 247 -10.80 7.78 7.39
C ILE A 247 -10.23 6.44 7.82
N ASP A 248 -10.04 6.26 9.13
CA ASP A 248 -9.61 5.01 9.75
C ASP A 248 -10.53 4.76 10.96
N VAL A 249 -11.24 3.65 10.96
CA VAL A 249 -12.21 3.31 12.00
C VAL A 249 -11.75 2.02 12.66
N GLN A 250 -11.46 2.08 13.96
CA GLN A 250 -11.13 0.91 14.77
C GLN A 250 -12.36 0.49 15.57
N ILE A 251 -12.69 -0.80 15.51
CA ILE A 251 -13.84 -1.39 16.21
C ILE A 251 -13.33 -2.56 17.04
N GLY A 252 -13.39 -2.42 18.36
CA GLY A 252 -13.06 -3.48 19.31
C GLY A 252 -14.13 -4.57 19.28
N CYS A 253 -13.76 -5.80 19.01
CA CYS A 253 -14.70 -6.94 18.97
C CYS A 253 -14.93 -7.58 20.36
N ASP A 254 -14.03 -7.34 21.32
CA ASP A 254 -14.13 -7.71 22.73
C ASP A 254 -14.63 -9.16 22.98
N GLY A 255 -14.12 -10.10 22.19
CA GLY A 255 -14.49 -11.52 22.26
C GLY A 255 -15.87 -11.88 21.68
N ARG A 256 -16.62 -10.89 21.14
CA ARG A 256 -17.93 -11.14 20.51
C ARG A 256 -17.81 -11.87 19.17
N VAL A 257 -16.67 -11.72 18.50
CA VAL A 257 -16.34 -12.44 17.27
C VAL A 257 -15.20 -13.40 17.55
N PRO A 258 -15.38 -14.72 17.39
CA PRO A 258 -14.31 -15.67 17.59
C PRO A 258 -13.11 -15.37 16.71
N LEU A 259 -11.91 -15.45 17.25
CA LEU A 259 -10.64 -15.23 16.56
C LEU A 259 -10.38 -13.81 16.06
N VAL A 260 -11.27 -12.84 16.32
CA VAL A 260 -11.07 -11.44 15.94
C VAL A 260 -11.09 -10.58 17.19
N GLN A 261 -9.98 -9.93 17.48
CA GLN A 261 -9.84 -9.01 18.60
C GLN A 261 -10.32 -7.61 18.25
N ASP A 262 -9.87 -7.10 17.10
CA ASP A 262 -10.22 -5.79 16.58
C ASP A 262 -10.50 -5.86 15.07
N LEU A 263 -11.39 -5.00 14.61
CA LEU A 263 -11.65 -4.74 13.20
C LEU A 263 -11.19 -3.31 12.89
N ARG A 264 -10.45 -3.14 11.81
CA ARG A 264 -10.07 -1.84 11.26
C ARG A 264 -10.67 -1.68 9.88
N ILE A 265 -11.37 -0.59 9.64
CA ILE A 265 -11.89 -0.20 8.33
C ILE A 265 -11.23 1.11 7.95
N TYR A 266 -10.65 1.19 6.77
CA TYR A 266 -10.00 2.41 6.32
C TYR A 266 -10.31 2.74 4.87
N ALA A 267 -10.27 4.02 4.54
CA ALA A 267 -10.29 4.52 3.18
C ALA A 267 -9.44 5.79 3.10
N ASN A 268 -8.51 5.83 2.15
CA ASN A 268 -7.63 6.95 1.90
C ASN A 268 -7.66 7.29 0.42
N ALA A 269 -7.79 8.57 0.10
CA ALA A 269 -7.75 9.07 -1.27
C ALA A 269 -6.73 10.20 -1.38
N GLY A 270 -5.98 10.22 -2.46
CA GLY A 270 -4.99 11.24 -2.77
C GLY A 270 -5.02 11.62 -4.25
N VAL A 271 -4.70 12.87 -4.54
CA VAL A 271 -4.60 13.40 -5.88
C VAL A 271 -3.47 14.41 -5.97
N GLY A 272 -2.76 14.40 -7.07
CA GLY A 272 -1.67 15.34 -7.29
C GLY A 272 -1.12 15.33 -8.71
N PRO A 273 -0.37 16.38 -9.08
CA PRO A 273 0.26 16.45 -10.39
C PRO A 273 1.47 15.51 -10.48
N SER A 274 1.66 14.91 -11.64
CA SER A 274 2.91 14.25 -12.01
C SER A 274 3.98 15.29 -12.37
N ILE A 275 5.24 14.92 -12.17
CA ILE A 275 6.41 15.75 -12.50
C ILE A 275 7.31 14.92 -13.43
N PRO A 276 7.65 15.41 -14.62
CA PRO A 276 7.55 16.80 -15.12
C PRO A 276 6.23 17.16 -15.85
N ASP A 277 5.35 16.20 -16.12
CA ASP A 277 4.31 16.33 -17.16
C ASP A 277 3.09 17.15 -16.70
N ALA A 278 2.91 17.36 -15.39
CA ALA A 278 1.79 18.06 -14.76
C ALA A 278 0.41 17.38 -14.94
N ASP A 279 0.38 16.16 -15.42
CA ASP A 279 -0.81 15.33 -15.50
C ASP A 279 -1.26 14.85 -14.11
N ILE A 280 -2.50 14.43 -13.98
CA ILE A 280 -3.08 14.12 -12.66
C ILE A 280 -2.95 12.65 -12.35
N ILE A 281 -2.39 12.35 -11.18
CA ILE A 281 -2.36 11.00 -10.60
C ILE A 281 -3.38 10.91 -9.47
N TRP A 282 -4.16 9.83 -9.47
CA TRP A 282 -5.11 9.49 -8.41
C TRP A 282 -4.71 8.22 -7.69
N LEU A 283 -4.84 8.26 -6.37
CA LEU A 283 -4.65 7.10 -5.49
C LEU A 283 -5.90 6.90 -4.65
N LEU A 284 -6.36 5.65 -4.57
CA LEU A 284 -7.41 5.25 -3.64
C LEU A 284 -7.00 3.92 -2.98
N ARG A 285 -7.11 3.86 -1.67
CA ARG A 285 -6.90 2.65 -0.88
C ARG A 285 -8.06 2.52 0.09
N ALA A 286 -8.77 1.41 0.04
CA ALA A 286 -9.84 1.12 0.99
C ALA A 286 -9.76 -0.35 1.39
N GLY A 287 -9.99 -0.65 2.67
CA GLY A 287 -9.88 -2.02 3.14
C GLY A 287 -10.43 -2.26 4.53
N ILE A 288 -10.37 -3.53 4.90
CA ILE A 288 -10.76 -4.06 6.20
C ILE A 288 -9.63 -4.96 6.69
N ALA A 289 -9.14 -4.71 7.90
CA ALA A 289 -8.19 -5.59 8.57
C ALA A 289 -8.84 -6.23 9.80
N PHE A 290 -8.70 -7.54 9.91
CA PHE A 290 -9.17 -8.37 11.03
C PHE A 290 -7.96 -8.71 11.89
N MET A 291 -7.83 -8.08 13.05
CA MET A 291 -6.74 -8.35 13.99
C MET A 291 -7.05 -9.60 14.80
N ILE A 292 -6.23 -10.64 14.62
CA ILE A 292 -6.37 -11.93 15.34
C ILE A 292 -5.88 -11.77 16.77
N ASN A 293 -4.84 -10.96 16.95
CA ASN A 293 -4.32 -10.57 18.26
C ASN A 293 -3.86 -9.10 18.21
N GLU A 294 -3.22 -8.61 19.27
CA GLU A 294 -2.77 -7.21 19.34
C GLU A 294 -1.79 -6.80 18.24
N ASN A 295 -1.06 -7.78 17.69
CA ASN A 295 0.07 -7.54 16.79
C ASN A 295 -0.15 -8.02 15.35
N ILE A 296 -1.01 -9.02 15.11
CA ILE A 296 -1.11 -9.67 13.80
C ILE A 296 -2.57 -9.75 13.37
N GLY A 297 -2.81 -9.40 12.12
CA GLY A 297 -4.11 -9.50 11.46
C GLY A 297 -3.99 -9.91 10.00
N VAL A 298 -5.14 -10.10 9.38
CA VAL A 298 -5.29 -10.29 7.93
C VAL A 298 -6.07 -9.11 7.37
N GLU A 299 -5.66 -8.66 6.20
CA GLU A 299 -6.21 -7.48 5.53
C GLU A 299 -6.74 -7.86 4.16
N PHE A 300 -7.88 -7.28 3.81
CA PHE A 300 -8.48 -7.33 2.48
C PHE A 300 -8.88 -5.93 2.07
N GLY A 301 -8.63 -5.58 0.82
CA GLY A 301 -8.93 -4.25 0.36
C GLY A 301 -9.00 -4.12 -1.15
N TYR A 302 -9.23 -2.91 -1.58
CA TYR A 302 -9.22 -2.49 -2.97
C TYR A 302 -8.27 -1.30 -3.12
N ARG A 303 -7.43 -1.35 -4.15
CA ARG A 303 -6.49 -0.28 -4.48
C ARG A 303 -6.74 0.16 -5.92
N LEU A 304 -6.64 1.46 -6.11
CA LEU A 304 -6.74 2.10 -7.41
C LEU A 304 -5.58 3.09 -7.52
N PHE A 305 -4.92 3.06 -8.67
CA PHE A 305 -3.86 3.98 -9.05
C PHE A 305 -4.11 4.36 -10.51
N ASP A 306 -4.66 5.55 -10.74
CA ASP A 306 -4.90 6.10 -12.07
C ASP A 306 -3.81 7.12 -12.41
N PHE A 307 -3.31 7.05 -13.63
CA PHE A 307 -2.23 7.89 -14.11
C PHE A 307 -2.41 8.24 -15.59
N ASP A 308 -1.96 9.42 -15.94
CA ASP A 308 -1.78 9.89 -17.30
C ASP A 308 -0.29 10.22 -17.49
N LEU A 309 0.33 9.65 -18.53
CA LEU A 309 1.75 9.78 -18.81
C LEU A 309 1.94 10.30 -20.24
N GLN A 310 2.79 11.31 -20.39
CA GLN A 310 3.18 11.84 -21.67
C GLN A 310 4.68 11.68 -21.91
N ASP A 311 5.05 11.29 -23.12
CA ASP A 311 6.44 11.31 -23.62
C ASP A 311 6.48 11.78 -25.06
N GLY A 312 6.67 13.09 -25.25
CA GLY A 312 6.58 13.72 -26.55
C GLY A 312 5.19 13.54 -27.18
N PRO A 313 5.10 12.83 -28.34
CA PRO A 313 3.82 12.55 -28.99
C PRO A 313 3.11 11.30 -28.46
N SER A 314 3.71 10.60 -27.52
CA SER A 314 3.15 9.37 -26.93
C SER A 314 2.39 9.70 -25.64
N THR A 315 1.24 9.04 -25.46
CA THR A 315 0.39 9.18 -24.26
C THR A 315 -0.10 7.83 -23.79
N VAL A 316 -0.14 7.65 -22.48
CA VAL A 316 -0.74 6.48 -21.81
C VAL A 316 -1.64 7.00 -20.72
N ASP A 317 -2.96 6.92 -20.94
CA ASP A 317 -4.01 7.21 -19.96
C ASP A 317 -4.54 5.89 -19.42
N ALA A 318 -4.15 5.54 -18.21
CA ALA A 318 -4.38 4.20 -17.69
C ALA A 318 -4.57 4.16 -16.17
N GLY A 319 -5.10 3.04 -15.70
CA GLY A 319 -5.29 2.78 -14.28
C GLY A 319 -5.04 1.32 -13.91
N LEU A 320 -4.38 1.14 -12.79
CA LEU A 320 -4.20 -0.12 -12.11
C LEU A 320 -5.22 -0.25 -10.98
N ARG A 321 -6.17 -1.18 -11.11
CA ARG A 321 -7.30 -1.33 -10.19
C ARG A 321 -7.47 -2.77 -9.78
N GLY A 322 -7.56 -3.07 -8.47
CA GLY A 322 -7.70 -4.46 -8.08
C GLY A 322 -7.79 -4.72 -6.59
N LEU A 323 -8.04 -5.98 -6.29
CA LEU A 323 -8.14 -6.48 -4.93
C LEU A 323 -6.74 -6.67 -4.31
N PHE A 324 -6.65 -6.36 -3.04
CA PHE A 324 -5.47 -6.58 -2.20
C PHE A 324 -5.83 -7.54 -1.06
N GLY A 325 -4.91 -8.44 -0.75
CA GLY A 325 -5.02 -9.30 0.42
C GLY A 325 -3.66 -9.51 1.05
N GLY A 326 -3.56 -9.39 2.37
CA GLY A 326 -2.27 -9.41 3.03
C GLY A 326 -2.32 -9.67 4.53
N VAL A 327 -1.16 -9.50 5.14
CA VAL A 327 -0.95 -9.58 6.58
C VAL A 327 -0.67 -8.17 7.10
N SER A 328 -1.36 -7.81 8.17
CA SER A 328 -1.17 -6.58 8.92
C SER A 328 -0.45 -6.88 10.22
N VAL A 329 0.60 -6.11 10.52
CA VAL A 329 1.38 -6.25 11.75
C VAL A 329 1.41 -4.90 12.47
N ARG A 330 1.19 -4.91 13.80
CA ARG A 330 1.16 -3.73 14.65
C ARG A 330 2.08 -3.91 15.85
N PHE A 331 2.85 -2.87 16.20
CA PHE A 331 3.77 -2.85 17.34
C PHE A 331 3.55 -1.61 18.21
#